data_5b866f4fe5295421d188632c470b5920
#
_entry.id   5b866f4fe5295421d188632c470b5920
#
_cell.length_a   1.000
_cell.length_b   1.000
_cell.length_c   1.000
_cell.angle_alpha   90.00
_cell.angle_beta   90.00
_cell.angle_gamma   90.00
#
_symmetry.space_group_name_H-M   'P 1'
#
loop_
_entity.id
_entity.type
_entity.pdbx_description
1 polymer ?
#
loop_
_entity_poly.entity_id
_entity_poly.type
_entity_poly.pdbx_seq_one_letter_code
_entity_poly.pdbx_strand_id
1 'polypeptide(L)'
;MRPNADSACELCGGSGFTWLPPNDRYPNGASVPCPCREEKRLRRQMAQLMAHSGLTEEMIRCWSFEIFDPDKALTDAAGKEHLAEVKAECQAYAEDPMGWLVLCGAPGSGKSHLAFAIAAAYLNTRRQAYVAT
;
A
#
# COMPACT_ATOMS: atom_id res chain seq x y z
N MET A 1 8.03 26.43 14.30
CA MET A 1 6.69 25.95 13.93
C MET A 1 6.77 25.36 12.54
N ARG A 2 6.69 24.03 12.40
CA ARG A 2 6.60 23.42 11.07
C ARG A 2 5.17 23.68 10.56
N PRO A 3 4.96 24.19 9.33
CA PRO A 3 3.62 24.32 8.80
C PRO A 3 3.01 22.92 8.70
N ASN A 4 1.88 22.77 9.35
CA ASN A 4 1.09 21.53 9.32
C ASN A 4 0.68 21.29 7.87
N ALA A 5 1.26 20.31 7.20
CA ALA A 5 0.92 19.94 5.81
C ALA A 5 -0.57 19.53 5.64
N ASP A 6 -1.29 19.45 6.75
CA ASP A 6 -2.72 19.13 6.83
C ASP A 6 -3.66 20.34 6.64
N SER A 7 -3.14 21.57 6.53
CA SER A 7 -3.96 22.79 6.53
C SER A 7 -4.38 23.31 5.15
N ALA A 8 -3.95 22.68 4.07
CA ALA A 8 -4.10 23.21 2.72
C ALA A 8 -5.12 22.46 1.83
N CYS A 9 -6.29 22.15 2.34
CA CYS A 9 -7.39 21.77 1.45
C CYS A 9 -8.06 23.03 0.91
N GLU A 10 -7.94 23.30 -0.37
CA GLU A 10 -8.53 24.47 -1.05
C GLU A 10 -10.06 24.55 -0.89
N LEU A 11 -10.73 23.41 -0.74
CA LEU A 11 -12.19 23.33 -0.60
C LEU A 11 -12.69 23.71 0.80
N CYS A 12 -11.96 23.36 1.85
CA CYS A 12 -12.44 23.55 3.23
C CYS A 12 -11.49 24.37 4.11
N GLY A 13 -10.36 24.83 3.59
CA GLY A 13 -9.35 25.57 4.37
C GLY A 13 -8.80 24.80 5.58
N GLY A 14 -8.87 23.45 5.54
CA GLY A 14 -8.41 22.58 6.65
C GLY A 14 -9.50 22.22 7.68
N SER A 15 -10.71 22.82 7.63
CA SER A 15 -11.80 22.55 8.59
C SER A 15 -12.38 21.13 8.50
N GLY A 16 -12.20 20.46 7.37
CA GLY A 16 -12.77 19.12 7.11
C GLY A 16 -14.25 19.14 6.76
N PHE A 17 -14.86 20.30 6.64
CA PHE A 17 -16.26 20.48 6.25
C PHE A 17 -16.39 21.54 5.18
N THR A 18 -17.35 21.37 4.29
CA THR A 18 -17.72 22.35 3.26
C THR A 18 -19.18 22.75 3.42
N TRP A 19 -19.51 23.97 3.01
CA TRP A 19 -20.88 24.45 3.03
C TRP A 19 -21.59 24.11 1.71
N LEU A 20 -22.72 23.44 1.80
CA LEU A 20 -23.67 23.26 0.70
C LEU A 20 -24.71 24.37 0.76
N PRO A 21 -24.91 25.12 -0.35
CA PRO A 21 -25.94 26.13 -0.42
C PRO A 21 -27.35 25.49 -0.31
N PRO A 22 -28.37 26.27 0.02
CA PRO A 22 -29.74 25.82 0.08
C PRO A 22 -30.16 25.06 -1.18
N ASN A 23 -30.81 23.91 -1.01
CA ASN A 23 -31.36 23.09 -2.08
C ASN A 23 -32.62 22.36 -1.55
N ASP A 24 -33.30 21.60 -2.40
CA ASP A 24 -34.53 20.89 -2.04
C ASP A 24 -34.39 19.96 -0.83
N ARG A 25 -33.21 19.34 -0.66
CA ARG A 25 -32.92 18.44 0.48
C ARG A 25 -32.52 19.21 1.74
N TYR A 26 -31.90 20.39 1.58
CA TYR A 26 -31.38 21.22 2.66
C TYR A 26 -31.82 22.69 2.44
N PRO A 27 -33.06 23.06 2.80
CA PRO A 27 -33.60 24.39 2.50
C PRO A 27 -32.80 25.56 3.11
N ASN A 28 -32.10 25.31 4.22
CA ASN A 28 -31.26 26.31 4.91
C ASN A 28 -29.76 26.14 4.62
N GLY A 29 -29.40 25.30 3.63
CA GLY A 29 -28.03 24.88 3.44
C GLY A 29 -27.59 23.82 4.46
N ALA A 30 -26.44 23.22 4.24
CA ALA A 30 -25.88 22.22 5.16
C ALA A 30 -24.34 22.24 5.19
N SER A 31 -23.79 21.97 6.35
CA SER A 31 -22.36 21.65 6.49
C SER A 31 -22.16 20.16 6.23
N VAL A 32 -21.40 19.83 5.18
CA VAL A 32 -21.13 18.44 4.81
C VAL A 32 -19.64 18.11 4.95
N PRO A 33 -19.29 16.86 5.23
CA PRO A 33 -17.89 16.44 5.30
C PRO A 33 -17.15 16.74 3.98
N CYS A 34 -15.99 17.39 4.06
CA CYS A 34 -15.15 17.57 2.90
C CYS A 34 -14.53 16.24 2.44
N PRO A 35 -14.40 15.98 1.14
CA PRO A 35 -13.71 14.77 0.64
C PRO A 35 -12.31 14.57 1.21
N CYS A 36 -11.57 15.65 1.50
CA CYS A 36 -10.25 15.59 2.11
C CYS A 36 -10.23 14.87 3.48
N ARG A 37 -11.36 14.83 4.18
CA ARG A 37 -11.46 14.16 5.49
C ARG A 37 -11.29 12.66 5.36
N GLU A 38 -11.89 12.06 4.34
CA GLU A 38 -11.74 10.63 4.06
C GLU A 38 -10.30 10.33 3.62
N GLU A 39 -9.72 11.13 2.74
CA GLU A 39 -8.34 10.98 2.32
C GLU A 39 -7.35 11.06 3.50
N LYS A 40 -7.53 12.04 4.39
CA LYS A 40 -6.73 12.17 5.61
C LYS A 40 -6.90 10.97 6.54
N ARG A 41 -8.12 10.46 6.68
CA ARG A 41 -8.41 9.26 7.46
C ARG A 41 -7.65 8.06 6.91
N LEU A 42 -7.72 7.86 5.59
CA LEU A 42 -7.05 6.76 4.91
C LEU A 42 -5.52 6.85 5.02
N ARG A 43 -4.97 8.05 4.87
CA ARG A 43 -3.53 8.28 5.04
C ARG A 43 -3.08 7.96 6.46
N ARG A 44 -3.82 8.38 7.48
CA ARG A 44 -3.53 8.05 8.89
C ARG A 44 -3.61 6.55 9.16
N GLN A 45 -4.63 5.89 8.63
CA GLN A 45 -4.78 4.44 8.75
C GLN A 45 -3.60 3.71 8.10
N MET A 46 -3.20 4.11 6.89
CA MET A 46 -2.05 3.52 6.22
C MET A 46 -0.75 3.74 7.01
N ALA A 47 -0.51 4.96 7.51
CA ALA A 47 0.66 5.26 8.34
C ALA A 47 0.71 4.39 9.61
N GLN A 48 -0.44 4.14 10.24
CA GLN A 48 -0.53 3.24 11.40
C GLN A 48 -0.24 1.79 11.02
N LEU A 49 -0.79 1.29 9.91
CA LEU A 49 -0.51 -0.07 9.41
C LEU A 49 0.97 -0.25 9.10
N MET A 50 1.59 0.73 8.45
CA MET A 50 3.03 0.72 8.16
C MET A 50 3.86 0.73 9.44
N ALA A 51 3.55 1.58 10.41
CA ALA A 51 4.27 1.64 11.67
C ALA A 51 4.26 0.32 12.46
N HIS A 52 3.20 -0.47 12.31
CA HIS A 52 3.09 -1.79 12.97
C HIS A 52 3.66 -2.93 12.12
N SER A 53 3.80 -2.75 10.81
CA SER A 53 4.25 -3.82 9.90
C SER A 53 5.77 -4.05 9.93
N GLY A 54 6.56 -3.10 10.43
CA GLY A 54 8.01 -3.11 10.30
C GLY A 54 8.51 -2.72 8.90
N LEU A 55 7.60 -2.34 7.98
CA LEU A 55 7.94 -1.88 6.65
C LEU A 55 8.08 -0.35 6.62
N THR A 56 9.11 0.15 5.94
CA THR A 56 9.27 1.57 5.65
C THR A 56 8.75 1.91 4.25
N GLU A 57 8.44 3.18 3.99
CA GLU A 57 8.07 3.65 2.64
C GLU A 57 9.16 3.33 1.61
N GLU A 58 10.42 3.41 2.01
CA GLU A 58 11.56 3.07 1.16
C GLU A 58 11.58 1.58 0.82
N MET A 59 11.33 0.70 1.79
CA MET A 59 11.24 -0.75 1.56
C MET A 59 10.10 -1.09 0.61
N ILE A 60 8.92 -0.50 0.80
CA ILE A 60 7.76 -0.71 -0.09
C ILE A 60 8.10 -0.28 -1.52
N ARG A 61 8.79 0.86 -1.68
CA ARG A 61 9.19 1.37 -2.99
C ARG A 61 10.27 0.52 -3.65
N CYS A 62 11.26 0.05 -2.89
CA CYS A 62 12.40 -0.71 -3.42
C CYS A 62 12.12 -2.20 -3.62
N TRP A 63 11.15 -2.76 -2.89
CA TRP A 63 10.85 -4.20 -2.89
C TRP A 63 9.39 -4.48 -3.25
N SER A 64 8.92 -3.81 -4.29
CA SER A 64 7.59 -4.07 -4.86
C SER A 64 7.68 -5.12 -5.98
N PHE A 65 6.52 -5.66 -6.36
CA PHE A 65 6.43 -6.58 -7.50
C PHE A 65 6.84 -5.94 -8.82
N GLU A 66 6.67 -4.63 -8.98
CA GLU A 66 7.04 -3.89 -10.19
C GLU A 66 8.55 -3.86 -10.39
N ILE A 67 9.31 -3.82 -9.27
CA ILE A 67 10.78 -3.77 -9.31
C ILE A 67 11.39 -5.17 -9.43
N PHE A 68 10.68 -6.22 -8.98
CA PHE A 68 11.12 -7.59 -9.17
C PHE A 68 11.05 -7.97 -10.63
N ASP A 69 12.23 -8.01 -11.28
CA ASP A 69 12.38 -8.27 -12.70
C ASP A 69 13.09 -9.63 -12.92
N PRO A 70 12.34 -10.69 -13.28
CA PRO A 70 12.93 -12.00 -13.58
C PRO A 70 13.98 -11.98 -14.70
N ASP A 71 13.85 -11.08 -15.68
CA ASP A 71 14.77 -11.01 -16.81
C ASP A 71 16.16 -10.53 -16.42
N LYS A 72 16.28 -9.80 -15.31
CA LYS A 72 17.57 -9.36 -14.75
C LYS A 72 18.23 -10.42 -13.87
N ALA A 73 17.59 -11.56 -13.62
CA ALA A 73 18.19 -12.63 -12.85
C ALA A 73 19.39 -13.24 -13.57
N LEU A 74 20.45 -13.54 -12.80
CA LEU A 74 21.66 -14.20 -13.30
C LEU A 74 21.42 -15.71 -13.41
N THR A 75 20.52 -16.12 -14.30
CA THR A 75 20.15 -17.51 -14.56
C THR A 75 19.84 -17.70 -16.05
N ASP A 76 19.65 -18.95 -16.46
CA ASP A 76 19.24 -19.32 -17.81
C ASP A 76 17.77 -18.97 -18.11
N ALA A 77 17.35 -19.19 -19.36
CA ALA A 77 15.99 -18.88 -19.80
C ALA A 77 14.92 -19.64 -18.99
N ALA A 78 15.15 -20.90 -18.69
CA ALA A 78 14.23 -21.72 -17.89
C ALA A 78 14.12 -21.21 -16.45
N GLY A 79 15.21 -20.76 -15.85
CA GLY A 79 15.22 -20.14 -14.53
C GLY A 79 14.48 -18.80 -14.49
N LYS A 80 14.57 -17.98 -15.55
CA LYS A 80 13.82 -16.74 -15.67
C LYS A 80 12.32 -16.99 -15.81
N GLU A 81 11.92 -17.96 -16.62
CA GLU A 81 10.53 -18.38 -16.76
C GLU A 81 9.97 -18.86 -15.42
N HIS A 82 10.70 -19.71 -14.71
CA HIS A 82 10.33 -20.15 -13.37
C HIS A 82 10.18 -18.99 -12.38
N LEU A 83 11.09 -18.00 -12.40
CA LEU A 83 10.98 -16.82 -11.53
C LEU A 83 9.75 -15.96 -11.88
N ALA A 84 9.35 -15.90 -13.14
CA ALA A 84 8.13 -15.21 -13.56
C ALA A 84 6.88 -15.94 -13.04
N GLU A 85 6.85 -17.27 -13.08
CA GLU A 85 5.77 -18.08 -12.49
C GLU A 85 5.68 -17.87 -10.97
N VAL A 86 6.80 -17.96 -10.26
CA VAL A 86 6.85 -17.73 -8.81
C VAL A 86 6.37 -16.31 -8.45
N LYS A 87 6.75 -15.30 -9.25
CA LYS A 87 6.25 -13.93 -9.08
C LYS A 87 4.72 -13.87 -9.19
N ALA A 88 4.15 -14.52 -10.21
CA ALA A 88 2.71 -14.56 -10.43
C ALA A 88 1.96 -15.27 -9.28
N GLU A 89 2.49 -16.38 -8.78
CA GLU A 89 1.95 -17.06 -7.59
C GLU A 89 2.00 -16.19 -6.34
N CYS A 90 3.10 -15.46 -6.13
CA CYS A 90 3.22 -14.52 -5.01
C CYS A 90 2.22 -13.36 -5.12
N GLN A 91 1.95 -12.86 -6.33
CA GLN A 91 0.96 -11.83 -6.57
C GLN A 91 -0.46 -12.34 -6.26
N ALA A 92 -0.81 -13.53 -6.76
CA ALA A 92 -2.10 -14.17 -6.46
C ALA A 92 -2.29 -14.40 -4.95
N TYR A 93 -1.23 -14.86 -4.26
CA TYR A 93 -1.26 -15.02 -2.81
C TYR A 93 -1.45 -13.68 -2.08
N ALA A 94 -0.86 -12.59 -2.56
CA ALA A 94 -1.02 -11.27 -1.94
C ALA A 94 -2.46 -10.73 -2.05
N GLU A 95 -3.19 -11.12 -3.10
CA GLU A 95 -4.60 -10.72 -3.29
C GLU A 95 -5.53 -11.47 -2.33
N ASP A 96 -5.34 -12.78 -2.18
CA ASP A 96 -6.14 -13.63 -1.29
C ASP A 96 -5.25 -14.65 -0.55
N PRO A 97 -4.60 -14.23 0.56
CA PRO A 97 -3.67 -15.08 1.30
C PRO A 97 -4.41 -16.15 2.08
N MET A 98 -4.40 -17.36 1.56
CA MET A 98 -4.94 -18.54 2.20
C MET A 98 -3.83 -19.53 2.58
N GLY A 99 -3.78 -19.91 3.86
CA GLY A 99 -2.81 -20.89 4.36
C GLY A 99 -1.38 -20.34 4.47
N TRP A 100 -0.40 -21.20 4.20
CA TRP A 100 1.03 -20.90 4.32
C TRP A 100 1.67 -20.80 2.94
N LEU A 101 2.49 -19.77 2.74
CA LEU A 101 3.39 -19.67 1.60
C LEU A 101 4.83 -19.84 2.09
N VAL A 102 5.57 -20.77 1.52
CA VAL A 102 6.97 -21.04 1.85
C VAL A 102 7.83 -20.78 0.62
N LEU A 103 8.75 -19.83 0.72
CA LEU A 103 9.70 -19.47 -0.33
C LEU A 103 11.04 -20.16 -0.07
N CYS A 104 11.40 -21.13 -0.91
CA CYS A 104 12.64 -21.89 -0.83
C CYS A 104 13.57 -21.56 -2.00
N GLY A 105 14.89 -21.64 -1.79
CA GLY A 105 15.88 -21.41 -2.83
C GLY A 105 17.22 -20.94 -2.29
N ALA A 106 18.21 -20.82 -3.16
CA ALA A 106 19.57 -20.41 -2.83
C ALA A 106 19.61 -18.96 -2.25
N PRO A 107 20.65 -18.59 -1.48
CA PRO A 107 20.88 -17.20 -1.10
C PRO A 107 20.91 -16.28 -2.31
N GLY A 108 20.30 -15.10 -2.20
CA GLY A 108 20.24 -14.13 -3.31
C GLY A 108 19.16 -14.39 -4.37
N SER A 109 18.36 -15.46 -4.28
CA SER A 109 17.30 -15.77 -5.27
C SER A 109 16.05 -14.89 -5.20
N GLY A 110 16.04 -13.81 -4.42
CA GLY A 110 14.91 -12.87 -4.37
C GLY A 110 13.79 -13.21 -3.39
N LYS A 111 13.93 -14.25 -2.55
CA LYS A 111 12.90 -14.66 -1.57
C LYS A 111 12.45 -13.52 -0.65
N SER A 112 13.41 -12.81 -0.07
CA SER A 112 13.11 -11.67 0.81
C SER A 112 12.42 -10.55 0.04
N HIS A 113 12.83 -10.27 -1.20
CA HIS A 113 12.16 -9.29 -2.06
C HIS A 113 10.69 -9.66 -2.26
N LEU A 114 10.40 -10.91 -2.64
CA LEU A 114 9.03 -11.38 -2.85
C LEU A 114 8.21 -11.36 -1.56
N ALA A 115 8.80 -11.76 -0.43
CA ALA A 115 8.12 -11.70 0.87
C ALA A 115 7.73 -10.25 1.25
N PHE A 116 8.62 -9.28 1.05
CA PHE A 116 8.32 -7.87 1.27
C PHE A 116 7.32 -7.33 0.26
N ALA A 117 7.39 -7.74 -1.01
CA ALA A 117 6.44 -7.35 -2.05
C ALA A 117 5.01 -7.84 -1.73
N ILE A 118 4.87 -9.07 -1.24
CA ILE A 118 3.60 -9.61 -0.75
C ILE A 118 3.06 -8.76 0.40
N ALA A 119 3.88 -8.49 1.41
CA ALA A 119 3.47 -7.71 2.57
C ALA A 119 3.08 -6.28 2.18
N ALA A 120 3.83 -5.63 1.27
CA ALA A 120 3.54 -4.30 0.75
C ALA A 120 2.23 -4.27 -0.04
N ALA A 121 2.02 -5.23 -0.94
CA ALA A 121 0.78 -5.35 -1.71
C ALA A 121 -0.43 -5.57 -0.79
N TYR A 122 -0.29 -6.41 0.23
CA TYR A 122 -1.34 -6.69 1.19
C TYR A 122 -1.69 -5.47 2.06
N LEU A 123 -0.69 -4.69 2.50
CA LEU A 123 -0.91 -3.42 3.21
C LEU A 123 -1.68 -2.41 2.34
N ASN A 124 -1.44 -2.38 1.02
CA ASN A 124 -2.16 -1.51 0.09
C ASN A 124 -3.66 -1.85 0.02
N THR A 125 -4.06 -3.07 0.36
CA THR A 125 -5.49 -3.44 0.54
C THR A 125 -6.06 -3.00 1.88
N ARG A 126 -5.31 -2.23 2.70
CA ARG A 126 -5.66 -1.75 4.04
C ARG A 126 -5.85 -2.86 5.07
N ARG A 127 -5.20 -3.98 4.87
CA ARG A 127 -5.14 -5.10 5.82
C ARG A 127 -3.82 -5.05 6.60
N GLN A 128 -3.80 -5.66 7.77
CA GLN A 128 -2.60 -5.69 8.61
C GLN A 128 -1.63 -6.76 8.12
N ALA A 129 -0.37 -6.39 7.97
CA ALA A 129 0.73 -7.31 7.72
C ALA A 129 1.85 -7.05 8.73
N TYR A 130 2.55 -8.10 9.13
CA TYR A 130 3.70 -8.02 10.02
C TYR A 130 4.87 -8.74 9.37
N VAL A 131 6.02 -8.07 9.34
CA VAL A 131 7.27 -8.66 8.87
C VAL A 131 8.20 -8.81 10.08
N ALA A 132 8.53 -10.05 10.43
CA ALA A 132 9.53 -10.37 11.43
C ALA A 132 10.83 -10.79 10.72
N THR A 133 11.96 -10.19 11.09
CA THR A 133 13.31 -10.50 10.58
C THR A 133 14.17 -11.10 11.67
#